data_c0b68bc05679d47d21a7db203a2417e8
#
_entry.id   c0b68bc05679d47d21a7db203a2417e8
#
_cell.length_a   1.000
_cell.length_b   1.000
_cell.length_c   1.000
_cell.angle_alpha   90.00
_cell.angle_beta   90.00
_cell.angle_gamma   90.00
#
_symmetry.space_group_name_H-M   'P 1'
#
loop_
_entity.id
_entity.type
_entity.pdbx_description
1 polymer ?
#
loop_
_entity_poly.entity_id
_entity_poly.type
_entity_poly.pdbx_seq_one_letter_code
_entity_poly.pdbx_strand_id
1 'polypeptide(L)'
;SAHGRNSGGATPCQSGARFPSNRTTSFATMQNSRMNLDAIDKKLLRALQDDGRLTNADLAQRIGLSASACLRRLQRLEEQGVIEGYSATLSGEAIGKPTTVFIEVTLDSQVGKALDAFERAVAACDDILECHLMSGDFDYLLRVAVADMRDYERVHRQRVAAFPHVARIRTAFAMRAVVPRRGYVL
;
A
#
# COMPACT_ATOMS: atom_id res chain seq x y z
N SER A 1 -33.26 -44.05 -14.65
CA SER A 1 -31.89 -43.74 -14.19
C SER A 1 -31.64 -42.26 -14.36
N ALA A 2 -31.84 -41.50 -13.30
CA ALA A 2 -31.67 -40.04 -13.27
C ALA A 2 -30.26 -39.68 -12.80
N HIS A 3 -29.52 -38.95 -13.64
CA HIS A 3 -28.27 -38.32 -13.27
C HIS A 3 -28.55 -36.86 -12.84
N GLY A 4 -28.52 -36.63 -11.54
CA GLY A 4 -28.52 -35.30 -10.96
C GLY A 4 -27.14 -34.60 -11.12
N ARG A 5 -27.10 -33.49 -11.85
CA ARG A 5 -25.95 -32.60 -11.90
C ARG A 5 -26.02 -31.62 -10.72
N ASN A 6 -25.13 -31.78 -9.78
CA ASN A 6 -24.95 -30.86 -8.68
C ASN A 6 -24.07 -29.69 -9.14
N SER A 7 -24.69 -28.55 -9.44
CA SER A 7 -24.00 -27.29 -9.73
C SER A 7 -23.70 -26.56 -8.42
N GLY A 8 -22.54 -26.85 -7.85
CA GLY A 8 -21.99 -26.07 -6.71
C GLY A 8 -21.62 -24.68 -7.18
N GLY A 9 -22.50 -23.71 -6.98
CA GLY A 9 -22.22 -22.30 -7.15
C GLY A 9 -21.24 -21.84 -6.05
N ALA A 10 -20.01 -21.52 -6.42
CA ALA A 10 -19.06 -20.83 -5.56
C ALA A 10 -19.52 -19.39 -5.37
N THR A 11 -20.02 -19.08 -4.18
CA THR A 11 -20.33 -17.72 -3.76
C THR A 11 -19.00 -16.95 -3.63
N PRO A 12 -18.81 -15.79 -4.28
CA PRO A 12 -17.62 -14.99 -4.08
C PRO A 12 -17.61 -14.45 -2.65
N CYS A 13 -16.50 -14.66 -1.96
CA CYS A 13 -16.23 -14.14 -0.64
C CYS A 13 -16.17 -12.59 -0.71
N GLN A 14 -17.27 -11.95 -0.32
CA GLN A 14 -17.30 -10.50 -0.11
C GLN A 14 -16.67 -10.18 1.25
N SER A 15 -15.37 -10.18 1.33
CA SER A 15 -14.65 -9.55 2.43
C SER A 15 -14.32 -8.11 2.04
N GLY A 16 -15.26 -7.23 2.33
CA GLY A 16 -15.08 -5.78 2.18
C GLY A 16 -14.21 -5.18 3.27
N ALA A 17 -12.94 -5.52 3.31
CA ALA A 17 -11.94 -4.67 3.96
C ALA A 17 -11.51 -3.62 2.94
N ARG A 18 -12.28 -2.53 2.83
CA ARG A 18 -11.82 -1.34 2.14
C ARG A 18 -10.65 -0.78 2.93
N PHE A 19 -9.44 -0.91 2.39
CA PHE A 19 -8.40 0.07 2.71
C PHE A 19 -9.00 1.46 2.46
N PRO A 20 -8.78 2.44 3.36
CA PRO A 20 -9.26 3.78 3.13
C PRO A 20 -8.75 4.23 1.76
N SER A 21 -9.69 4.50 0.87
CA SER A 21 -9.43 5.00 -0.47
C SER A 21 -8.46 6.17 -0.37
N ASN A 22 -7.35 6.04 -1.07
CA ASN A 22 -6.32 7.00 -1.34
C ASN A 22 -6.80 8.45 -1.15
N ARG A 23 -6.49 9.05 0.00
CA ARG A 23 -6.56 10.50 0.13
C ARG A 23 -5.42 11.01 -0.72
N THR A 24 -5.74 11.45 -1.92
CA THR A 24 -4.84 12.26 -2.73
C THR A 24 -4.42 13.46 -1.87
N THR A 25 -3.31 13.31 -1.16
CA THR A 25 -2.75 14.38 -0.34
C THR A 25 -2.10 15.32 -1.32
N SER A 26 -2.86 16.32 -1.78
CA SER A 26 -2.32 17.40 -2.60
C SER A 26 -1.15 18.05 -1.85
N PHE A 27 -0.08 18.39 -2.56
CA PHE A 27 1.08 19.12 -2.03
C PHE A 27 0.69 20.38 -1.24
N ALA A 28 -0.45 20.98 -1.56
CA ALA A 28 -1.02 22.13 -0.84
C ALA A 28 -1.52 21.79 0.58
N THR A 29 -1.85 20.52 0.88
CA THR A 29 -2.30 20.08 2.20
C THR A 29 -1.14 19.73 3.13
N MET A 30 0.10 19.68 2.64
CA MET A 30 1.30 19.37 3.44
C MET A 30 1.68 20.51 4.41
N GLN A 31 1.06 21.66 4.36
CA GLN A 31 1.48 22.82 5.15
C GLN A 31 0.85 22.96 6.52
N ASN A 32 -0.04 22.08 6.98
CA ASN A 32 -0.56 22.28 8.32
C ASN A 32 -1.07 21.00 8.97
N SER A 33 -0.27 20.46 9.83
CA SER A 33 -0.52 19.81 11.11
C SER A 33 0.61 18.82 11.43
N ARG A 34 1.77 19.34 11.80
CA ARG A 34 2.66 18.55 12.64
C ARG A 34 1.90 18.30 13.94
N MET A 35 1.23 17.17 14.01
CA MET A 35 0.63 16.76 15.26
C MET A 35 1.71 16.69 16.32
N ASN A 36 1.45 17.34 17.44
CA ASN A 36 2.37 17.30 18.56
C ASN A 36 2.23 15.94 19.26
N LEU A 37 3.02 14.97 18.78
CA LEU A 37 3.12 13.64 19.39
C LEU A 37 3.96 13.75 20.66
N ASP A 38 3.37 13.46 21.81
CA ASP A 38 4.10 13.42 23.06
C ASP A 38 5.03 12.20 23.14
N ALA A 39 5.88 12.14 24.17
CA ALA A 39 6.84 11.05 24.34
C ALA A 39 6.17 9.68 24.49
N ILE A 40 4.97 9.66 25.04
CA ILE A 40 4.18 8.42 25.23
C ILE A 40 3.59 7.96 23.90
N ASP A 41 3.05 8.89 23.09
CA ASP A 41 2.56 8.59 21.75
C ASP A 41 3.66 7.99 20.87
N LYS A 42 4.86 8.57 20.93
CA LYS A 42 6.03 8.03 20.22
C LYS A 42 6.42 6.64 20.69
N LYS A 43 6.37 6.36 22.00
CA LYS A 43 6.62 5.01 22.55
C LYS A 43 5.56 4.01 22.05
N LEU A 44 4.29 4.41 22.05
CA LEU A 44 3.18 3.61 21.56
C LEU A 44 3.35 3.27 20.07
N LEU A 45 3.61 4.28 19.25
CA LEU A 45 3.80 4.10 17.82
C LEU A 45 5.02 3.23 17.49
N ARG A 46 6.15 3.40 18.20
CA ARG A 46 7.34 2.52 18.06
C ARG A 46 6.97 1.07 18.36
N ALA A 47 6.29 0.81 19.48
CA ALA A 47 5.89 -0.54 19.86
C ALA A 47 5.00 -1.20 18.79
N LEU A 48 4.06 -0.44 18.19
CA LEU A 48 3.22 -0.94 17.12
C LEU A 48 3.95 -1.10 15.77
N GLN A 49 4.97 -0.31 15.49
CA GLN A 49 5.81 -0.52 14.31
C GLN A 49 6.68 -1.76 14.43
N ASP A 50 7.10 -2.12 15.65
CA ASP A 50 7.85 -3.34 15.94
C ASP A 50 6.95 -4.58 15.87
N ASP A 51 5.76 -4.49 16.48
CA ASP A 51 4.78 -5.58 16.50
C ASP A 51 3.35 -5.02 16.47
N GLY A 52 2.76 -5.01 15.27
CA GLY A 52 1.38 -4.57 15.04
C GLY A 52 0.30 -5.53 15.58
N ARG A 53 0.69 -6.67 16.19
CA ARG A 53 -0.24 -7.66 16.76
C ARG A 53 -0.38 -7.54 18.28
N LEU A 54 0.33 -6.61 18.92
CA LEU A 54 0.21 -6.38 20.35
C LEU A 54 -1.25 -6.12 20.75
N THR A 55 -1.70 -6.82 21.78
CA THR A 55 -2.99 -6.51 22.39
C THR A 55 -2.91 -5.17 23.14
N ASN A 56 -4.05 -4.52 23.36
CA ASN A 56 -4.05 -3.26 24.12
C ASN A 56 -3.46 -3.43 25.53
N ALA A 57 -3.63 -4.62 26.15
CA ALA A 57 -3.06 -4.92 27.46
C ALA A 57 -1.52 -4.99 27.40
N ASP A 58 -0.97 -5.71 26.43
CA ASP A 58 0.47 -5.85 26.25
C ASP A 58 1.11 -4.50 25.90
N LEU A 59 0.45 -3.72 25.02
CA LEU A 59 0.88 -2.40 24.63
C LEU A 59 0.91 -1.45 25.84
N ALA A 60 -0.16 -1.44 26.66
CA ALA A 60 -0.25 -0.63 27.86
C ALA A 60 0.87 -0.98 28.87
N GLN A 61 1.12 -2.26 29.08
CA GLN A 61 2.22 -2.74 29.94
C GLN A 61 3.58 -2.27 29.40
N ARG A 62 3.82 -2.43 28.08
CA ARG A 62 5.09 -2.06 27.43
C ARG A 62 5.42 -0.57 27.54
N ILE A 63 4.40 0.30 27.54
CA ILE A 63 4.59 1.76 27.61
C ILE A 63 4.35 2.36 28.99
N GLY A 64 3.96 1.55 29.98
CA GLY A 64 3.76 1.98 31.36
C GLY A 64 2.46 2.76 31.60
N LEU A 65 1.36 2.36 30.94
CA LEU A 65 0.03 2.96 31.09
C LEU A 65 -1.01 1.95 31.59
N SER A 66 -2.14 2.46 32.09
CA SER A 66 -3.35 1.63 32.24
C SER A 66 -3.92 1.26 30.87
N ALA A 67 -4.60 0.12 30.78
CA ALA A 67 -5.22 -0.35 29.54
C ALA A 67 -6.23 0.68 28.96
N SER A 68 -6.99 1.36 29.83
CA SER A 68 -7.95 2.39 29.42
C SER A 68 -7.26 3.65 28.86
N ALA A 69 -6.15 4.08 29.48
CA ALA A 69 -5.38 5.22 29.00
C ALA A 69 -4.69 4.91 27.66
N CYS A 70 -4.16 3.69 27.51
CA CYS A 70 -3.57 3.22 26.28
C CYS A 70 -4.61 3.19 25.14
N LEU A 71 -5.77 2.58 25.36
CA LEU A 71 -6.86 2.48 24.39
C LEU A 71 -7.31 3.85 23.90
N ARG A 72 -7.51 4.80 24.80
CA ARG A 72 -7.93 6.17 24.44
C ARG A 72 -6.90 6.87 23.57
N ARG A 73 -5.59 6.68 23.83
CA ARG A 73 -4.53 7.24 22.99
C ARG A 73 -4.48 6.58 21.63
N LEU A 74 -4.60 5.26 21.59
CA LEU A 74 -4.63 4.50 20.34
C LEU A 74 -5.75 4.97 19.43
N GLN A 75 -6.98 5.02 19.94
CA GLN A 75 -8.15 5.51 19.20
C GLN A 75 -7.95 6.94 18.69
N ARG A 76 -7.41 7.84 19.51
CA ARG A 76 -7.10 9.20 19.06
C ARG A 76 -6.12 9.22 17.90
N LEU A 77 -5.05 8.41 17.94
CA LEU A 77 -4.05 8.34 16.86
C LEU A 77 -4.62 7.75 15.57
N GLU A 78 -5.55 6.80 15.68
CA GLU A 78 -6.29 6.23 14.55
C GLU A 78 -7.27 7.27 13.96
N GLU A 79 -8.10 7.88 14.78
CA GLU A 79 -9.07 8.92 14.36
C GLU A 79 -8.38 10.12 13.68
N GLN A 80 -7.21 10.48 14.17
CA GLN A 80 -6.40 11.57 13.62
C GLN A 80 -5.59 11.14 12.39
N GLY A 81 -5.64 9.87 11.97
CA GLY A 81 -4.93 9.34 10.81
C GLY A 81 -3.41 9.25 10.97
N VAL A 82 -2.89 9.29 12.21
CA VAL A 82 -1.46 8.99 12.47
C VAL A 82 -1.18 7.52 12.26
N ILE A 83 -2.13 6.69 12.66
CA ILE A 83 -2.17 5.27 12.31
C ILE A 83 -3.17 5.14 11.17
N GLU A 84 -2.65 4.85 9.98
CA GLU A 84 -3.47 4.70 8.76
C GLU A 84 -4.12 3.31 8.69
N GLY A 85 -3.56 2.32 9.38
CA GLY A 85 -4.07 0.96 9.42
C GLY A 85 -3.03 -0.05 9.85
N TYR A 86 -3.45 -1.31 9.90
CA TYR A 86 -2.63 -2.46 10.23
C TYR A 86 -2.65 -3.43 9.06
N SER A 87 -1.48 -3.93 8.66
CA SER A 87 -1.37 -4.88 7.54
C SER A 87 -0.34 -5.96 7.84
N ALA A 88 -0.60 -7.17 7.36
CA ALA A 88 0.38 -8.24 7.41
C ALA A 88 1.48 -8.01 6.35
N THR A 89 2.73 -8.20 6.74
CA THR A 89 3.84 -8.28 5.77
C THR A 89 3.94 -9.72 5.27
N LEU A 90 3.82 -9.90 3.95
CA LEU A 90 3.86 -11.20 3.31
C LEU A 90 5.24 -11.46 2.71
N SER A 91 5.68 -12.72 2.75
CA SER A 91 6.86 -13.16 1.99
C SER A 91 6.48 -13.31 0.52
N GLY A 92 7.09 -12.52 -0.36
CA GLY A 92 6.90 -12.62 -1.81
C GLY A 92 7.23 -14.03 -2.33
N GLU A 93 8.28 -14.67 -1.81
CA GLU A 93 8.64 -16.05 -2.17
C GLU A 93 7.52 -17.02 -1.80
N ALA A 94 7.00 -16.94 -0.57
CA ALA A 94 5.96 -17.84 -0.08
C ALA A 94 4.64 -17.72 -0.86
N ILE A 95 4.32 -16.52 -1.39
CA ILE A 95 3.12 -16.30 -2.21
C ILE A 95 3.37 -16.39 -3.71
N GLY A 96 4.56 -16.87 -4.13
CA GLY A 96 4.91 -17.05 -5.53
C GLY A 96 5.18 -15.77 -6.32
N LYS A 97 5.53 -14.67 -5.65
CA LYS A 97 5.88 -13.37 -6.26
C LYS A 97 7.21 -12.83 -5.73
N PRO A 98 8.34 -13.57 -5.97
CA PRO A 98 9.63 -13.22 -5.37
C PRO A 98 10.28 -11.98 -5.98
N THR A 99 9.90 -11.60 -7.21
CA THR A 99 10.59 -10.54 -7.94
C THR A 99 9.86 -9.22 -7.83
N THR A 100 10.51 -8.25 -7.21
CA THR A 100 10.03 -6.85 -7.18
C THR A 100 10.54 -6.10 -8.41
N VAL A 101 9.65 -5.39 -9.07
CA VAL A 101 9.97 -4.57 -10.24
C VAL A 101 9.50 -3.14 -10.00
N PHE A 102 10.38 -2.18 -10.30
CA PHE A 102 10.05 -0.75 -10.35
C PHE A 102 9.88 -0.32 -11.80
N ILE A 103 8.83 0.45 -12.05
CA ILE A 103 8.46 0.88 -13.39
C ILE A 103 8.30 2.39 -13.38
N GLU A 104 9.17 3.08 -14.12
CA GLU A 104 9.07 4.51 -14.38
C GLU A 104 8.14 4.73 -15.58
N VAL A 105 7.14 5.57 -15.40
CA VAL A 105 6.17 5.91 -16.43
C VAL A 105 6.25 7.40 -16.73
N THR A 106 6.35 7.73 -18.02
CA THR A 106 6.21 9.11 -18.52
C THR A 106 4.92 9.18 -19.33
N LEU A 107 4.09 10.18 -19.04
CA LEU A 107 2.85 10.42 -19.77
C LEU A 107 3.09 11.31 -20.99
N ASP A 108 2.18 11.26 -21.96
CA ASP A 108 2.16 12.14 -23.15
C ASP A 108 1.64 13.54 -22.82
N SER A 109 0.99 13.70 -21.66
CA SER A 109 0.42 14.96 -21.20
C SER A 109 0.41 15.02 -19.68
N GLN A 110 0.84 16.16 -19.12
CA GLN A 110 0.79 16.48 -17.68
C GLN A 110 -0.42 17.36 -17.31
N VAL A 111 -1.41 17.48 -18.19
CA VAL A 111 -2.67 18.17 -17.88
C VAL A 111 -3.44 17.35 -16.86
N GLY A 112 -4.07 18.03 -15.86
CA GLY A 112 -4.74 17.38 -14.74
C GLY A 112 -5.69 16.24 -15.13
N LYS A 113 -6.44 16.38 -16.23
CA LYS A 113 -7.33 15.32 -16.72
C LYS A 113 -6.58 14.04 -17.16
N ALA A 114 -5.37 14.18 -17.70
CA ALA A 114 -4.54 13.03 -18.10
C ALA A 114 -3.99 12.32 -16.86
N LEU A 115 -3.49 13.08 -15.88
CA LEU A 115 -3.05 12.55 -14.60
C LEU A 115 -4.19 11.80 -13.90
N ASP A 116 -5.37 12.43 -13.78
CA ASP A 116 -6.56 11.80 -13.15
C ASP A 116 -7.00 10.51 -13.86
N ALA A 117 -6.90 10.45 -15.19
CA ALA A 117 -7.27 9.26 -15.97
C ALA A 117 -6.28 8.12 -15.70
N PHE A 118 -4.99 8.41 -15.69
CA PHE A 118 -3.93 7.45 -15.37
C PHE A 118 -4.07 6.94 -13.93
N GLU A 119 -4.18 7.85 -12.96
CA GLU A 119 -4.28 7.50 -11.53
C GLU A 119 -5.49 6.63 -11.23
N ARG A 120 -6.66 6.92 -11.82
CA ARG A 120 -7.85 6.05 -11.70
C ARG A 120 -7.62 4.67 -12.26
N ALA A 121 -6.97 4.56 -13.41
CA ALA A 121 -6.68 3.27 -14.04
C ALA A 121 -5.68 2.44 -13.21
N VAL A 122 -4.65 3.08 -12.66
CA VAL A 122 -3.68 2.44 -11.77
C VAL A 122 -4.34 1.99 -10.47
N ALA A 123 -5.17 2.85 -9.85
CA ALA A 123 -5.86 2.51 -8.60
C ALA A 123 -6.85 1.33 -8.73
N ALA A 124 -7.34 1.08 -9.94
CA ALA A 124 -8.21 -0.07 -10.24
C ALA A 124 -7.43 -1.35 -10.61
N CYS A 125 -6.10 -1.31 -10.64
CA CYS A 125 -5.26 -2.43 -11.07
C CYS A 125 -4.60 -3.12 -9.88
N ASP A 126 -5.05 -4.33 -9.54
CA ASP A 126 -4.53 -5.12 -8.41
C ASP A 126 -3.08 -5.59 -8.58
N ASP A 127 -2.54 -5.59 -9.81
CA ASP A 127 -1.13 -5.91 -10.06
C ASP A 127 -0.18 -4.80 -9.58
N ILE A 128 -0.68 -3.56 -9.37
CA ILE A 128 0.12 -2.43 -8.90
C ILE A 128 0.05 -2.34 -7.38
N LEU A 129 1.20 -2.51 -6.73
CA LEU A 129 1.31 -2.49 -5.28
C LEU A 129 1.48 -1.07 -4.72
N GLU A 130 2.18 -0.21 -5.45
CA GLU A 130 2.43 1.19 -5.11
C GLU A 130 2.51 2.03 -6.38
N CYS A 131 2.04 3.27 -6.29
CA CYS A 131 2.16 4.28 -7.34
C CYS A 131 2.46 5.62 -6.71
N HIS A 132 3.52 6.28 -7.16
CA HIS A 132 3.95 7.58 -6.66
C HIS A 132 4.09 8.56 -7.81
N LEU A 133 3.48 9.74 -7.70
CA LEU A 133 3.77 10.88 -8.57
C LEU A 133 5.15 11.42 -8.20
N MET A 134 6.01 11.59 -9.18
CA MET A 134 7.40 11.94 -9.00
C MET A 134 7.68 13.35 -9.51
N SER A 135 8.66 14.00 -8.91
CA SER A 135 9.29 15.20 -9.48
C SER A 135 10.59 14.78 -10.18
N GLY A 136 10.76 15.08 -11.44
CA GLY A 136 11.97 14.73 -12.20
C GLY A 136 11.71 14.28 -13.63
N ASP A 137 12.51 13.35 -14.12
CA ASP A 137 12.55 12.95 -15.53
C ASP A 137 11.39 12.05 -15.99
N PHE A 138 10.61 11.54 -15.06
CA PHE A 138 9.42 10.72 -15.31
C PHE A 138 8.31 11.12 -14.35
N ASP A 139 7.06 10.82 -14.72
CA ASP A 139 5.90 11.29 -13.96
C ASP A 139 5.50 10.36 -12.82
N TYR A 140 5.58 9.04 -13.01
CA TYR A 140 5.15 8.08 -12.01
C TYR A 140 6.15 6.94 -11.80
N LEU A 141 6.31 6.54 -10.54
CA LEU A 141 7.02 5.33 -10.15
C LEU A 141 6.00 4.30 -9.64
N LEU A 142 5.93 3.16 -10.31
CA LEU A 142 5.11 2.03 -9.90
C LEU A 142 5.98 0.96 -9.27
N ARG A 143 5.41 0.21 -8.31
CA ARG A 143 6.01 -1.03 -7.80
C ARG A 143 5.06 -2.20 -8.05
N VAL A 144 5.58 -3.27 -8.63
CA VAL A 144 4.87 -4.53 -8.84
C VAL A 144 5.68 -5.69 -8.28
N ALA A 145 5.00 -6.79 -7.99
CA ALA A 145 5.67 -8.06 -7.65
C ALA A 145 5.18 -9.15 -8.60
N VAL A 146 6.12 -9.89 -9.17
CA VAL A 146 5.86 -10.90 -10.20
C VAL A 146 6.51 -12.23 -9.85
N ALA A 147 5.97 -13.31 -10.40
CA ALA A 147 6.48 -14.64 -10.23
C ALA A 147 7.80 -14.84 -11.01
N ASP A 148 7.81 -14.40 -12.26
CA ASP A 148 8.92 -14.55 -13.18
C ASP A 148 8.87 -13.51 -14.31
N MET A 149 9.75 -13.66 -15.31
CA MET A 149 9.81 -12.77 -16.48
C MET A 149 8.53 -12.84 -17.35
N ARG A 150 7.86 -13.99 -17.42
CA ARG A 150 6.61 -14.14 -18.20
C ARG A 150 5.45 -13.41 -17.51
N ASP A 151 5.38 -13.52 -16.20
CA ASP A 151 4.40 -12.78 -15.42
C ASP A 151 4.65 -11.26 -15.54
N TYR A 152 5.91 -10.84 -15.54
CA TYR A 152 6.25 -9.43 -15.82
C TYR A 152 5.80 -9.00 -17.22
N GLU A 153 6.06 -9.79 -18.26
CA GLU A 153 5.62 -9.49 -19.63
C GLU A 153 4.09 -9.32 -19.71
N ARG A 154 3.36 -10.19 -19.02
CA ARG A 154 1.90 -10.07 -18.89
C ARG A 154 1.48 -8.74 -18.27
N VAL A 155 2.03 -8.40 -17.08
CA VAL A 155 1.73 -7.16 -16.37
C VAL A 155 2.11 -5.95 -17.24
N HIS A 156 3.29 -5.95 -17.84
CA HIS A 156 3.75 -4.87 -18.70
C HIS A 156 2.79 -4.63 -19.87
N ARG A 157 2.50 -5.67 -20.65
CA ARG A 157 1.71 -5.54 -21.88
C ARG A 157 0.22 -5.32 -21.62
N GLN A 158 -0.36 -6.06 -20.67
CA GLN A 158 -1.81 -6.07 -20.44
C GLN A 158 -2.27 -5.00 -19.45
N ARG A 159 -1.37 -4.45 -18.66
CA ARG A 159 -1.68 -3.45 -17.63
C ARG A 159 -0.96 -2.14 -17.92
N VAL A 160 0.35 -2.09 -17.70
CA VAL A 160 1.10 -0.82 -17.69
C VAL A 160 1.07 -0.10 -19.04
N ALA A 161 1.32 -0.82 -20.13
CA ALA A 161 1.27 -0.25 -21.49
C ALA A 161 -0.14 0.09 -21.98
N ALA A 162 -1.16 -0.45 -21.31
CA ALA A 162 -2.57 -0.17 -21.62
C ALA A 162 -3.17 0.97 -20.79
N PHE A 163 -2.45 1.52 -19.82
CA PHE A 163 -2.93 2.69 -19.07
C PHE A 163 -3.03 3.92 -19.97
N PRO A 164 -4.03 4.78 -19.75
CA PRO A 164 -4.21 5.98 -20.54
C PRO A 164 -3.00 6.92 -20.44
N HIS A 165 -2.69 7.60 -21.52
CA HIS A 165 -1.63 8.62 -21.60
C HIS A 165 -0.20 8.12 -21.39
N VAL A 166 0.07 6.82 -21.37
CA VAL A 166 1.43 6.29 -21.24
C VAL A 166 2.20 6.53 -22.54
N ALA A 167 3.26 7.36 -22.49
CA ALA A 167 4.15 7.64 -23.60
C ALA A 167 5.44 6.80 -23.53
N ARG A 168 5.98 6.59 -22.35
CA ARG A 168 7.25 5.85 -22.17
C ARG A 168 7.24 5.06 -20.86
N ILE A 169 7.82 3.88 -20.94
CA ILE A 169 8.00 2.97 -19.80
C ILE A 169 9.48 2.63 -19.70
N ARG A 170 10.03 2.68 -18.49
CA ARG A 170 11.36 2.15 -18.15
C ARG A 170 11.22 1.21 -16.98
N THR A 171 11.92 0.09 -17.01
CA THR A 171 11.79 -0.95 -16.01
C THR A 171 13.11 -1.24 -15.33
N ALA A 172 13.07 -1.40 -14.01
CA ALA A 172 14.19 -1.82 -13.19
C ALA A 172 13.77 -3.00 -12.30
N PHE A 173 14.48 -4.11 -12.42
CA PHE A 173 14.32 -5.27 -11.56
C PHE A 173 15.14 -5.09 -10.29
N ALA A 174 14.52 -5.22 -9.12
CA ALA A 174 15.24 -5.22 -7.87
C ALA A 174 16.02 -6.53 -7.72
N MET A 175 17.34 -6.47 -7.72
CA MET A 175 18.18 -7.65 -7.53
C MET A 175 18.03 -8.24 -6.13
N ARG A 176 17.90 -7.38 -5.11
CA ARG A 176 17.64 -7.72 -3.71
C ARG A 176 17.16 -6.52 -2.92
N ALA A 177 16.39 -6.74 -1.89
CA ALA A 177 16.09 -5.72 -0.89
C ALA A 177 17.28 -5.63 0.10
N VAL A 178 18.02 -4.52 0.08
CA VAL A 178 19.14 -4.29 1.02
C VAL A 178 18.61 -3.89 2.40
N VAL A 179 17.59 -3.03 2.42
CA VAL A 179 16.87 -2.66 3.63
C VAL A 179 15.41 -2.99 3.38
N PRO A 180 14.87 -4.00 4.06
CA PRO A 180 13.43 -4.25 4.02
C PRO A 180 12.68 -3.06 4.63
N ARG A 181 11.37 -3.00 4.41
CA ARG A 181 10.53 -1.93 4.94
C ARG A 181 10.75 -1.75 6.44
N ARG A 182 11.14 -0.56 6.86
CA ARG A 182 11.30 -0.16 8.26
C ARG A 182 10.21 0.81 8.66
N GLY A 183 9.90 0.84 9.95
CA GLY A 183 9.08 1.90 10.53
C GLY A 183 9.78 3.26 10.53
N TYR A 184 9.01 4.29 10.75
CA TYR A 184 9.55 5.66 10.91
C TYR A 184 10.35 5.80 12.20
N VAL A 185 11.40 6.60 12.16
CA VAL A 185 12.14 7.03 13.37
C VAL A 185 11.33 8.14 14.04
N LEU A 186 10.88 7.90 15.28
CA LEU A 186 9.98 8.78 16.04
C LEU A 186 10.69 9.39 17.25
#